data_0c9cab822d86ea1b9b86a6cb1d6e4998
#
_entry.id   0c9cab822d86ea1b9b86a6cb1d6e4998
#
_cell.length_a   1.000
_cell.length_b   1.000
_cell.length_c   1.000
_cell.angle_alpha   90.00
_cell.angle_beta   90.00
_cell.angle_gamma   90.00
#
_symmetry.space_group_name_H-M   'P 1'
#
loop_
_entity.id
_entity.type
_entity.pdbx_description
1 polymer ?
#
loop_
_entity_poly.entity_id
_entity_poly.type
_entity_poly.pdbx_seq_one_letter_code
_entity_poly.pdbx_strand_id
1 'polypeptide(L)'
;MSLPVSLLFGVHAHQPVGNFPSVLADAHLRCYKPFLQVLYRYPDFRFAVHFSGWLLDYLMQHYPEDMVLLREMVLRKQVELFGAGDTEPVLAVIPNRDRIGQIETFSNKLAAKLGQRPQGAWLTERVWESTVVPALADCGIRYVIVDDYHFLCAGRAPEELNGYFTTEE
;
A
#
# COMPACT_ATOMS: atom_id res chain seq x y z
N MET A 1 -17.68 31.12 0.44
CA MET A 1 -17.43 30.00 1.35
C MET A 1 -16.38 29.12 0.71
N SER A 2 -15.26 28.87 1.37
CA SER A 2 -14.26 27.91 0.86
C SER A 2 -14.83 26.49 1.00
N LEU A 3 -14.76 25.69 -0.06
CA LEU A 3 -15.09 24.28 0.02
C LEU A 3 -14.02 23.56 0.86
N PRO A 4 -14.39 22.60 1.73
CA PRO A 4 -13.42 21.81 2.46
C PRO A 4 -12.60 20.97 1.47
N VAL A 5 -11.30 20.91 1.68
CA VAL A 5 -10.39 20.07 0.90
C VAL A 5 -10.01 18.86 1.76
N SER A 6 -10.11 17.65 1.18
CA SER A 6 -9.64 16.42 1.81
C SER A 6 -8.27 16.04 1.24
N LEU A 7 -7.30 15.82 2.13
CA LEU A 7 -5.99 15.29 1.75
C LEU A 7 -5.99 13.77 1.95
N LEU A 8 -5.77 13.03 0.87
CA LEU A 8 -5.47 11.60 0.91
C LEU A 8 -3.95 11.43 0.81
N PHE A 9 -3.32 11.09 1.94
CA PHE A 9 -1.88 10.96 2.01
C PHE A 9 -1.50 9.49 2.17
N GLY A 10 -0.80 8.95 1.20
CA GLY A 10 -0.31 7.58 1.19
C GLY A 10 1.16 7.51 0.79
N VAL A 11 1.89 6.55 1.35
CA VAL A 11 3.29 6.30 1.03
C VAL A 11 3.52 4.84 0.70
N HIS A 12 4.51 4.62 -0.16
CA HIS A 12 4.97 3.30 -0.56
C HIS A 12 6.43 3.12 -0.18
N ALA A 13 6.71 2.06 0.57
CA ALA A 13 8.06 1.67 0.96
C ALA A 13 8.41 0.34 0.28
N HIS A 14 9.42 0.40 -0.57
CA HIS A 14 9.90 -0.73 -1.35
C HIS A 14 11.42 -0.85 -1.27
N GLN A 15 11.89 -2.10 -1.27
CA GLN A 15 13.27 -2.46 -1.52
C GLN A 15 13.30 -3.72 -2.40
N PRO A 16 14.18 -3.79 -3.41
CA PRO A 16 14.27 -4.99 -4.24
C PRO A 16 14.70 -6.20 -3.42
N VAL A 17 14.12 -7.36 -3.71
CA VAL A 17 14.51 -8.64 -3.12
C VAL A 17 16.00 -8.89 -3.38
N GLY A 18 16.72 -9.27 -2.33
CA GLY A 18 18.18 -9.53 -2.43
C GLY A 18 19.06 -8.28 -2.33
N ASN A 19 18.49 -7.12 -2.00
CA ASN A 19 19.27 -5.93 -1.74
C ASN A 19 20.25 -6.14 -0.56
N PHE A 20 21.35 -5.39 -0.55
CA PHE A 20 22.39 -5.53 0.48
C PHE A 20 21.85 -5.16 1.87
N PRO A 21 22.15 -5.94 2.93
CA PRO A 21 21.70 -5.65 4.29
C PRO A 21 22.05 -4.25 4.78
N SER A 22 23.21 -3.72 4.38
CA SER A 22 23.62 -2.35 4.71
C SER A 22 22.72 -1.28 4.10
N VAL A 23 22.22 -1.50 2.89
CA VAL A 23 21.28 -0.58 2.22
C VAL A 23 19.92 -0.60 2.91
N LEU A 24 19.45 -1.79 3.29
CA LEU A 24 18.19 -1.95 4.03
C LEU A 24 18.25 -1.28 5.40
N ALA A 25 19.37 -1.46 6.12
CA ALA A 25 19.60 -0.82 7.41
C ALA A 25 19.66 0.70 7.28
N ASP A 26 20.38 1.22 6.29
CA ASP A 26 20.46 2.67 6.04
C ASP A 26 19.09 3.26 5.68
N ALA A 27 18.34 2.61 4.78
CA ALA A 27 17.00 3.03 4.41
C ALA A 27 16.05 3.05 5.62
N HIS A 28 16.13 2.04 6.50
CA HIS A 28 15.34 2.01 7.72
C HIS A 28 15.71 3.16 8.65
N LEU A 29 17.00 3.33 8.97
CA LEU A 29 17.46 4.33 9.94
C LEU A 29 17.23 5.77 9.47
N ARG A 30 17.36 6.03 8.17
CA ARG A 30 17.25 7.38 7.62
C ARG A 30 15.86 7.75 7.08
N CYS A 31 15.01 6.76 6.81
CA CYS A 31 13.70 6.99 6.22
C CYS A 31 12.57 6.37 7.06
N TYR A 32 12.47 5.03 7.14
CA TYR A 32 11.28 4.39 7.69
C TYR A 32 11.09 4.68 9.18
N LYS A 33 12.13 4.51 9.97
CA LYS A 33 12.11 4.77 11.41
C LYS A 33 11.74 6.22 11.74
N PRO A 34 12.44 7.26 11.23
CA PRO A 34 12.09 8.64 11.55
C PRO A 34 10.71 9.02 11.02
N PHE A 35 10.28 8.51 9.87
CA PHE A 35 8.94 8.73 9.36
C PHE A 35 7.86 8.23 10.34
N LEU A 36 7.97 6.98 10.80
CA LEU A 36 7.02 6.41 11.76
C LEU A 36 7.06 7.17 13.10
N GLN A 37 8.25 7.49 13.61
CA GLN A 37 8.42 8.21 14.87
C GLN A 37 7.85 9.62 14.83
N VAL A 38 8.00 10.33 13.72
CA VAL A 38 7.39 11.67 13.56
C VAL A 38 5.87 11.55 13.54
N LEU A 39 5.31 10.70 12.70
CA LEU A 39 3.86 10.58 12.56
C LEU A 39 3.18 9.99 13.81
N TYR A 40 3.88 9.16 14.57
CA TYR A 40 3.37 8.65 15.83
C TYR A 40 3.01 9.77 16.84
N ARG A 41 3.71 10.90 16.79
CA ARG A 41 3.48 12.07 17.63
C ARG A 41 2.27 12.92 17.21
N TYR A 42 1.72 12.65 16.02
CA TYR A 42 0.58 13.37 15.45
C TYR A 42 -0.60 12.41 15.19
N PRO A 43 -1.27 11.91 16.25
CA PRO A 43 -2.27 10.85 16.14
C PRO A 43 -3.48 11.23 15.28
N ASP A 44 -3.77 12.52 15.14
CA ASP A 44 -4.87 13.01 14.30
C ASP A 44 -4.51 13.08 12.81
N PHE A 45 -3.22 12.97 12.46
CA PHE A 45 -2.78 12.90 11.08
C PHE A 45 -2.91 11.47 10.56
N ARG A 46 -3.97 11.23 9.78
CA ARG A 46 -4.25 9.93 9.19
C ARG A 46 -3.51 9.77 7.87
N PHE A 47 -3.02 8.58 7.62
CA PHE A 47 -2.32 8.27 6.38
C PHE A 47 -2.43 6.79 6.03
N ALA A 48 -2.15 6.46 4.78
CA ALA A 48 -2.02 5.09 4.32
C ALA A 48 -0.55 4.74 4.07
N VAL A 49 -0.19 3.47 4.25
CA VAL A 49 1.15 2.99 3.98
C VAL A 49 1.14 1.60 3.36
N HIS A 50 2.00 1.43 2.37
CA HIS A 50 2.39 0.14 1.82
C HIS A 50 3.85 -0.16 2.15
N PHE A 51 4.12 -1.37 2.64
CA PHE A 51 5.44 -1.98 2.66
C PHE A 51 5.40 -3.21 1.78
N SER A 52 6.39 -3.42 0.90
CA SER A 52 6.48 -4.69 0.18
C SER A 52 6.58 -5.87 1.15
N GLY A 53 5.99 -7.02 0.80
CA GLY A 53 5.89 -8.15 1.73
C GLY A 53 7.24 -8.63 2.24
N TRP A 54 8.26 -8.65 1.37
CA TRP A 54 9.62 -8.99 1.75
C TRP A 54 10.27 -7.93 2.67
N LEU A 55 10.09 -6.64 2.37
CA LEU A 55 10.58 -5.56 3.24
C LEU A 55 9.91 -5.61 4.62
N LEU A 56 8.62 -5.87 4.66
CA LEU A 56 7.88 -6.02 5.92
C LEU A 56 8.43 -7.17 6.76
N ASP A 57 8.70 -8.33 6.15
CA ASP A 57 9.29 -9.46 6.84
C ASP A 57 10.70 -9.11 7.39
N TYR A 58 11.51 -8.42 6.60
CA TYR A 58 12.82 -7.93 7.04
C TYR A 58 12.70 -6.97 8.24
N LEU A 59 11.81 -6.00 8.17
CA LEU A 59 11.59 -5.03 9.26
C LEU A 59 11.05 -5.71 10.53
N MET A 60 10.14 -6.66 10.39
CA MET A 60 9.63 -7.46 11.51
C MET A 60 10.74 -8.25 12.22
N GLN A 61 11.71 -8.76 11.45
CA GLN A 61 12.82 -9.55 11.98
C GLN A 61 13.90 -8.69 12.64
N HIS A 62 14.25 -7.55 12.03
CA HIS A 62 15.42 -6.76 12.42
C HIS A 62 15.09 -5.52 13.26
N TYR A 63 13.85 -5.00 13.17
CA TYR A 63 13.40 -3.79 13.85
C TYR A 63 11.98 -3.96 14.43
N PRO A 64 11.78 -4.99 15.26
CA PRO A 64 10.45 -5.31 15.79
C PRO A 64 9.81 -4.17 16.59
N GLU A 65 10.62 -3.35 17.25
CA GLU A 65 10.14 -2.20 18.03
C GLU A 65 9.44 -1.14 17.16
N ASP A 66 9.95 -0.88 15.96
CA ASP A 66 9.33 0.08 15.05
C ASP A 66 8.06 -0.52 14.40
N MET A 67 8.01 -1.85 14.27
CA MET A 67 6.80 -2.55 13.80
C MET A 67 5.71 -2.62 14.87
N VAL A 68 6.07 -2.69 16.16
CA VAL A 68 5.13 -2.50 17.27
C VAL A 68 4.51 -1.10 17.21
N LEU A 69 5.35 -0.07 16.98
CA LEU A 69 4.88 1.31 16.81
C LEU A 69 3.87 1.42 15.65
N LEU A 70 4.19 0.83 14.48
CA LEU A 70 3.27 0.80 13.34
C LEU A 70 1.96 0.09 13.70
N ARG A 71 2.02 -1.05 14.36
CA ARG A 71 0.83 -1.78 14.80
C ARG A 71 -0.06 -0.95 15.74
N GLU A 72 0.51 -0.21 16.67
CA GLU A 72 -0.24 0.69 17.54
C GLU A 72 -0.96 1.78 16.73
N MET A 73 -0.28 2.35 15.74
CA MET A 73 -0.87 3.35 14.85
C MET A 73 -2.02 2.78 14.02
N VAL A 74 -1.92 1.52 13.57
CA VAL A 74 -2.99 0.79 12.90
C VAL A 74 -4.18 0.57 13.84
N LEU A 75 -3.94 0.07 15.04
CA LEU A 75 -4.99 -0.22 16.04
C LEU A 75 -5.77 1.02 16.47
N ARG A 76 -5.10 2.18 16.57
CA ARG A 76 -5.75 3.46 16.86
C ARG A 76 -6.38 4.14 15.62
N LYS A 77 -6.39 3.45 14.46
CA LYS A 77 -6.99 3.91 13.19
C LYS A 77 -6.35 5.18 12.62
N GLN A 78 -5.10 5.40 12.92
CA GLN A 78 -4.28 6.45 12.32
C GLN A 78 -3.72 6.02 10.98
N VAL A 79 -3.39 4.73 10.85
CA VAL A 79 -2.79 4.15 9.64
C VAL A 79 -3.77 3.21 8.97
N GLU A 80 -3.93 3.35 7.68
CA GLU A 80 -4.52 2.36 6.79
C GLU A 80 -3.40 1.62 6.05
N LEU A 81 -3.45 0.27 6.09
CA LEU A 81 -2.48 -0.56 5.38
C LEU A 81 -2.98 -0.83 3.96
N PHE A 82 -2.15 -0.56 2.96
CA PHE A 82 -2.41 -0.99 1.60
C PHE A 82 -1.97 -2.44 1.40
N GLY A 83 -2.83 -3.22 0.75
CA GLY A 83 -2.51 -4.51 0.19
C GLY A 83 -1.69 -4.40 -1.11
N ALA A 84 -1.19 -5.53 -1.58
CA ALA A 84 -0.49 -5.69 -2.84
C ALA A 84 -0.32 -7.19 -3.13
N GLY A 85 0.44 -7.56 -4.15
CA GLY A 85 1.05 -8.89 -4.21
C GLY A 85 2.19 -9.01 -3.19
N ASP A 86 2.34 -10.13 -2.51
CA ASP A 86 3.33 -10.34 -1.44
C ASP A 86 4.78 -10.11 -1.91
N THR A 87 5.10 -10.56 -3.12
CA THR A 87 6.41 -10.35 -3.75
C THR A 87 6.42 -9.22 -4.77
N GLU A 88 5.39 -8.40 -4.77
CA GLU A 88 5.17 -7.28 -5.71
C GLU A 88 5.28 -7.65 -7.19
N PRO A 89 4.64 -8.72 -7.67
CA PRO A 89 4.57 -8.96 -9.10
C PRO A 89 3.68 -7.90 -9.75
N VAL A 90 3.93 -7.60 -11.02
CA VAL A 90 2.97 -6.85 -11.84
C VAL A 90 1.74 -7.73 -12.03
N LEU A 91 0.67 -7.45 -11.30
CA LEU A 91 -0.51 -8.32 -11.24
C LEU A 91 -1.15 -8.59 -12.59
N ALA A 92 -1.10 -7.61 -13.51
CA ALA A 92 -1.68 -7.73 -14.84
C ALA A 92 -1.04 -8.82 -15.70
N VAL A 93 0.24 -9.16 -15.48
CA VAL A 93 1.00 -10.09 -16.34
C VAL A 93 1.17 -11.49 -15.77
N ILE A 94 0.63 -11.76 -14.56
CA ILE A 94 0.66 -13.10 -13.97
C ILE A 94 -0.71 -13.79 -14.10
N PRO A 95 -0.75 -15.15 -14.09
CA PRO A 95 -2.01 -15.90 -14.13
C PRO A 95 -2.95 -15.53 -12.97
N ASN A 96 -4.26 -15.59 -13.20
CA ASN A 96 -5.27 -15.20 -12.20
C ASN A 96 -5.13 -15.96 -10.87
N ARG A 97 -4.83 -17.27 -10.91
CA ARG A 97 -4.59 -18.07 -9.72
C ARG A 97 -3.44 -17.52 -8.88
N ASP A 98 -2.34 -17.13 -9.53
CA ASP A 98 -1.16 -16.62 -8.84
C ASP A 98 -1.40 -15.20 -8.34
N ARG A 99 -2.17 -14.40 -9.09
CA ARG A 99 -2.64 -13.08 -8.69
C ARG A 99 -3.42 -13.12 -7.37
N ILE A 100 -4.44 -13.98 -7.30
CA ILE A 100 -5.23 -14.20 -6.07
C ILE A 100 -4.32 -14.69 -4.93
N GLY A 101 -3.46 -15.68 -5.18
CA GLY A 101 -2.52 -16.21 -4.19
C GLY A 101 -1.60 -15.14 -3.61
N GLN A 102 -1.07 -14.26 -4.44
CA GLN A 102 -0.20 -13.17 -4.02
C GLN A 102 -0.94 -12.15 -3.12
N ILE A 103 -2.14 -11.71 -3.53
CA ILE A 103 -2.95 -10.75 -2.79
C ILE A 103 -3.39 -11.33 -1.45
N GLU A 104 -3.88 -12.57 -1.44
CA GLU A 104 -4.33 -13.25 -0.23
C GLU A 104 -3.18 -13.47 0.76
N THR A 105 -2.01 -13.92 0.29
CA THR A 105 -0.83 -14.14 1.14
C THR A 105 -0.46 -12.86 1.86
N PHE A 106 -0.37 -11.75 1.14
CA PHE A 106 -0.01 -10.47 1.75
C PHE A 106 -1.11 -9.93 2.67
N SER A 107 -2.37 -10.01 2.27
CA SER A 107 -3.51 -9.59 3.09
C SER A 107 -3.58 -10.34 4.42
N ASN A 108 -3.35 -11.64 4.40
CA ASN A 108 -3.30 -12.48 5.60
C ASN A 108 -2.08 -12.15 6.48
N LYS A 109 -0.92 -11.86 5.87
CA LYS A 109 0.28 -11.40 6.57
C LYS A 109 0.01 -10.09 7.33
N LEU A 110 -0.58 -9.09 6.67
CA LEU A 110 -0.93 -7.81 7.29
C LEU A 110 -1.92 -8.00 8.45
N ALA A 111 -2.97 -8.78 8.26
CA ALA A 111 -3.94 -9.08 9.30
C ALA A 111 -3.30 -9.76 10.53
N ALA A 112 -2.47 -10.77 10.30
CA ALA A 112 -1.82 -11.53 11.37
C ALA A 112 -0.76 -10.70 12.12
N LYS A 113 0.03 -9.91 11.43
CA LYS A 113 1.18 -9.19 12.00
C LYS A 113 0.81 -7.81 12.53
N LEU A 114 -0.05 -7.07 11.81
CA LEU A 114 -0.37 -5.69 12.12
C LEU A 114 -1.83 -5.48 12.56
N GLY A 115 -2.69 -6.49 12.44
CA GLY A 115 -4.07 -6.46 12.94
C GLY A 115 -5.09 -5.82 11.98
N GLN A 116 -4.73 -5.58 10.72
CA GLN A 116 -5.66 -5.01 9.73
C GLN A 116 -5.53 -5.76 8.41
N ARG A 117 -6.68 -6.27 7.91
CA ARG A 117 -6.78 -6.72 6.52
C ARG A 117 -6.98 -5.50 5.62
N PRO A 118 -6.22 -5.35 4.53
CA PRO A 118 -6.31 -4.18 3.67
C PRO A 118 -7.65 -4.13 2.92
N GLN A 119 -8.12 -2.92 2.66
CA GLN A 119 -9.26 -2.65 1.77
C GLN A 119 -8.81 -1.91 0.49
N GLY A 120 -7.70 -1.22 0.55
CA GLY A 120 -7.04 -0.60 -0.59
C GLY A 120 -5.78 -1.36 -0.99
N ALA A 121 -5.38 -1.26 -2.25
CA ALA A 121 -4.15 -1.86 -2.72
C ALA A 121 -3.25 -0.87 -3.48
N TRP A 122 -1.94 -1.05 -3.28
CA TRP A 122 -0.90 -0.52 -4.12
C TRP A 122 -0.67 -1.47 -5.29
N LEU A 123 -0.76 -0.96 -6.51
CA LEU A 123 -0.44 -1.75 -7.71
C LEU A 123 1.05 -1.60 -8.02
N THR A 124 1.74 -2.73 -8.15
CA THR A 124 3.16 -2.76 -8.53
C THR A 124 3.37 -2.01 -9.84
N GLU A 125 4.33 -1.06 -9.84
CA GLU A 125 4.62 -0.15 -10.95
C GLU A 125 3.38 0.65 -11.40
N ARG A 126 2.32 0.68 -10.60
CA ARG A 126 1.01 1.31 -10.89
C ARG A 126 0.39 0.84 -12.21
N VAL A 127 0.75 -0.39 -12.63
CA VAL A 127 0.19 -0.98 -13.85
C VAL A 127 -1.26 -1.33 -13.61
N TRP A 128 -2.14 -0.70 -14.36
CA TRP A 128 -3.57 -0.91 -14.35
C TRP A 128 -4.05 -1.61 -15.61
N GLU A 129 -4.83 -2.67 -15.41
CA GLU A 129 -5.57 -3.38 -16.45
C GLU A 129 -6.90 -3.84 -15.88
N SER A 130 -8.00 -3.76 -16.65
CA SER A 130 -9.32 -4.20 -16.20
C SER A 130 -9.36 -5.68 -15.77
N THR A 131 -8.48 -6.50 -16.32
CA THR A 131 -8.35 -7.92 -15.99
C THR A 131 -7.91 -8.21 -14.55
N VAL A 132 -7.43 -7.19 -13.81
CA VAL A 132 -7.07 -7.36 -12.38
C VAL A 132 -8.25 -7.16 -11.44
N VAL A 133 -9.33 -6.51 -11.92
CA VAL A 133 -10.49 -6.13 -11.09
C VAL A 133 -11.13 -7.32 -10.40
N PRO A 134 -11.50 -8.42 -11.08
CA PRO A 134 -12.13 -9.57 -10.43
C PRO A 134 -11.26 -10.15 -9.30
N ALA A 135 -9.95 -10.30 -9.53
CA ALA A 135 -9.05 -10.85 -8.52
C ALA A 135 -8.91 -9.93 -7.30
N LEU A 136 -8.91 -8.63 -7.49
CA LEU A 136 -8.90 -7.65 -6.40
C LEU A 136 -10.19 -7.73 -5.59
N ALA A 137 -11.34 -7.75 -6.27
CA ALA A 137 -12.66 -7.86 -5.64
C ALA A 137 -12.82 -9.17 -4.86
N ASP A 138 -12.47 -10.31 -5.46
CA ASP A 138 -12.48 -11.63 -4.81
C ASP A 138 -11.64 -11.67 -3.53
N CYS A 139 -10.52 -10.93 -3.51
CA CYS A 139 -9.65 -10.80 -2.33
C CYS A 139 -10.12 -9.73 -1.34
N GLY A 140 -11.26 -9.05 -1.58
CA GLY A 140 -11.84 -8.04 -0.70
C GLY A 140 -11.17 -6.66 -0.80
N ILE A 141 -10.40 -6.41 -1.84
CA ILE A 141 -9.85 -5.09 -2.16
C ILE A 141 -10.96 -4.26 -2.80
N ARG A 142 -11.20 -3.08 -2.27
CA ARG A 142 -12.32 -2.19 -2.64
C ARG A 142 -11.88 -0.99 -3.46
N TYR A 143 -10.60 -0.62 -3.40
CA TYR A 143 -10.05 0.48 -4.18
C TYR A 143 -8.56 0.30 -4.42
N VAL A 144 -8.07 0.97 -5.45
CA VAL A 144 -6.65 1.01 -5.82
C VAL A 144 -6.24 2.45 -6.13
N ILE A 145 -4.94 2.70 -6.06
CA ILE A 145 -4.36 3.95 -6.52
C ILE A 145 -3.85 3.73 -7.94
N VAL A 146 -4.29 4.58 -8.86
CA VAL A 146 -3.95 4.54 -10.27
C VAL A 146 -3.37 5.89 -10.67
N ASP A 147 -2.38 5.89 -11.55
CA ASP A 147 -1.83 7.14 -12.09
C ASP A 147 -2.90 7.89 -12.90
N ASP A 148 -2.92 9.19 -12.76
CA ASP A 148 -3.77 10.10 -13.54
C ASP A 148 -3.55 9.95 -15.05
N TYR A 149 -2.36 9.55 -15.47
CA TYR A 149 -2.04 9.28 -16.87
C TYR A 149 -2.96 8.24 -17.53
N HIS A 150 -3.42 7.24 -16.78
CA HIS A 150 -4.39 6.26 -17.30
C HIS A 150 -5.73 6.92 -17.67
N PHE A 151 -6.18 7.88 -16.87
CA PHE A 151 -7.41 8.62 -17.13
C PHE A 151 -7.24 9.61 -18.30
N LEU A 152 -6.09 10.27 -18.37
CA LEU A 152 -5.78 11.16 -19.50
C LEU A 152 -5.75 10.40 -20.82
N CYS A 153 -5.14 9.21 -20.85
CA CYS A 153 -5.14 8.33 -22.01
C CYS A 153 -6.55 7.82 -22.37
N ALA A 154 -7.45 7.73 -21.40
CA ALA A 154 -8.86 7.40 -21.61
C ALA A 154 -9.71 8.62 -22.01
N GLY A 155 -9.09 9.77 -22.24
CA GLY A 155 -9.76 11.00 -22.74
C GLY A 155 -10.35 11.89 -21.66
N ARG A 156 -9.99 11.69 -20.36
CA ARG A 156 -10.37 12.61 -19.31
C ARG A 156 -9.52 13.88 -19.34
N ALA A 157 -10.14 15.02 -19.01
CA ALA A 157 -9.40 16.27 -18.84
C ALA A 157 -8.74 16.34 -17.45
N PRO A 158 -7.59 17.02 -17.29
CA PRO A 158 -6.91 17.15 -15.99
C PRO A 158 -7.81 17.71 -14.88
N GLU A 159 -8.73 18.61 -15.23
CA GLU A 159 -9.66 19.26 -14.29
C GLU A 159 -10.70 18.27 -13.71
N GLU A 160 -10.89 17.12 -14.34
CA GLU A 160 -11.80 16.08 -13.90
C GLU A 160 -11.15 15.12 -12.88
N LEU A 161 -9.80 15.19 -12.69
CA LEU A 161 -9.03 14.23 -11.89
C LEU A 161 -8.93 14.60 -10.40
N ASN A 162 -9.91 15.30 -9.86
CA ASN A 162 -9.92 15.78 -8.47
C ASN A 162 -10.81 14.92 -7.54
N GLY A 163 -11.13 13.70 -7.93
CA GLY A 163 -12.01 12.81 -7.18
C GLY A 163 -11.63 11.34 -7.32
N TYR A 164 -12.59 10.47 -7.05
CA TYR A 164 -12.45 9.03 -7.27
C TYR A 164 -13.34 8.60 -8.46
N PHE A 165 -12.95 7.49 -9.06
CA PHE A 165 -13.67 6.86 -10.16
C PHE A 165 -14.10 5.46 -9.75
N THR A 166 -15.17 4.97 -10.35
CA THR A 166 -15.66 3.60 -10.17
C THR A 166 -15.46 2.80 -11.44
N THR A 167 -15.21 1.51 -11.29
CA THR A 167 -15.18 0.54 -12.37
C THR A 167 -16.11 -0.62 -12.03
N GLU A 168 -16.59 -1.32 -13.03
CA GLU A 168 -17.38 -2.54 -12.86
C GLU A 168 -16.44 -3.74 -12.67
N GLU A 169 -16.94 -4.78 -11.97
CA GLU A 169 -16.28 -6.07 -11.79
C GLU A 169 -16.32 -6.92 -13.08
#